data_e9cdc276fff72ef4662ec12f6a3830d4
#
_entry.id   e9cdc276fff72ef4662ec12f6a3830d4
#
_cell.length_a   1.000
_cell.length_b   1.000
_cell.length_c   1.000
_cell.angle_alpha   90.00
_cell.angle_beta   90.00
_cell.angle_gamma   90.00
#
_symmetry.space_group_name_H-M   'P 1'
#
loop_
_entity.id
_entity.type
_entity.pdbx_description
1 polymer ?
#
loop_
_entity_poly.entity_id
_entity_poly.type
_entity_poly.pdbx_seq_one_letter_code
_entity_poly.pdbx_strand_id
1 'polypeptide(L)'
;MKVFTEAVTESATCVAYIQDRSDELSNATVRPAVLVLPGGGYAFCSDREAEPIALAYLAEGFNAFVLRYAVGPDAPWEQSFADGRAGLAWVRAHAAELDIDPAKVAVVGFSAGGHLATSLGTLADDRPDALVLGYPVTLAEFGPVMGKEVPDTPAAVTEDTPPTFLFSTYADALVPIRNSLAFLTALAEHEVPFESHIYVVGAHGLSLAKPLTANGQGAMTDDVVAQWLPDSVRFLHRVFGDFAIDGPAATFQDLTARRQPGLDMPLKNLLSDRRAAAVLEARMPGVAAGLRQNPIALGFSLREVAKHTPDFADPETLAALEADLVALKG
;
A
#
# COMPACT_ATOMS: atom_id res chain seq x y z
N MET A 1 3.61 -3.94 -16.17
CA MET A 1 4.44 -4.17 -14.97
C MET A 1 5.85 -4.55 -15.40
N LYS A 2 6.87 -3.96 -14.81
CA LYS A 2 8.28 -4.31 -15.01
C LYS A 2 8.75 -5.13 -13.81
N VAL A 3 9.51 -6.21 -14.07
CA VAL A 3 10.19 -6.98 -13.03
C VAL A 3 11.63 -7.15 -13.48
N PHE A 4 12.57 -6.76 -12.62
CA PHE A 4 14.00 -6.89 -12.92
C PHE A 4 14.81 -7.03 -11.63
N THR A 5 16.04 -7.49 -11.75
CA THR A 5 16.96 -7.70 -10.63
C THR A 5 18.22 -6.88 -10.87
N GLU A 6 18.63 -6.15 -9.82
CA GLU A 6 19.85 -5.34 -9.82
C GLU A 6 20.77 -5.74 -8.66
N ALA A 7 22.06 -5.75 -8.92
CA ALA A 7 23.07 -5.88 -7.88
C ALA A 7 23.25 -4.51 -7.19
N VAL A 8 22.92 -4.41 -5.92
CA VAL A 8 23.07 -3.16 -5.15
C VAL A 8 24.40 -3.08 -4.41
N THR A 9 24.99 -4.24 -4.11
CA THR A 9 26.35 -4.42 -3.61
C THR A 9 26.95 -5.70 -4.20
N GLU A 10 28.17 -6.07 -3.86
CA GLU A 10 28.78 -7.35 -4.23
C GLU A 10 28.04 -8.55 -3.59
N SER A 11 27.39 -8.33 -2.43
CA SER A 11 26.72 -9.37 -1.62
C SER A 11 25.20 -9.31 -1.70
N ALA A 12 24.60 -8.24 -2.25
CA ALA A 12 23.17 -8.05 -2.23
C ALA A 12 22.58 -7.78 -3.60
N THR A 13 21.41 -8.36 -3.85
CA THR A 13 20.58 -8.11 -5.02
C THR A 13 19.21 -7.58 -4.62
N CYS A 14 18.66 -6.67 -5.41
CA CYS A 14 17.33 -6.13 -5.27
C CYS A 14 16.46 -6.57 -6.45
N VAL A 15 15.35 -7.22 -6.17
CA VAL A 15 14.32 -7.52 -7.17
C VAL A 15 13.26 -6.44 -7.11
N ALA A 16 13.06 -5.73 -8.21
CA ALA A 16 12.10 -4.63 -8.32
C ALA A 16 10.82 -5.10 -9.03
N TYR A 17 9.67 -4.72 -8.48
CA TYR A 17 8.33 -4.92 -9.02
C TYR A 17 7.69 -3.54 -9.20
N ILE A 18 7.61 -3.07 -10.45
CA ILE A 18 7.23 -1.71 -10.79
C ILE A 18 5.96 -1.72 -11.63
N GLN A 19 4.93 -1.00 -11.21
CA GLN A 19 3.71 -0.81 -11.98
C GLN A 19 3.95 0.13 -13.16
N ASP A 20 3.36 -0.19 -14.31
CA ASP A 20 3.38 0.71 -15.45
C ASP A 20 2.47 1.93 -15.19
N ARG A 21 2.82 3.07 -15.78
CA ARG A 21 1.93 4.22 -15.85
C ARG A 21 0.71 3.91 -16.71
N SER A 22 -0.42 4.51 -16.36
CA SER A 22 -1.65 4.45 -17.13
C SER A 22 -2.36 5.80 -17.05
N ASP A 23 -2.86 6.29 -18.18
CA ASP A 23 -3.64 7.53 -18.24
C ASP A 23 -4.98 7.39 -17.49
N GLU A 24 -5.49 6.15 -17.32
CA GLU A 24 -6.69 5.86 -16.53
C GLU A 24 -6.43 5.93 -15.01
N LEU A 25 -5.16 5.88 -14.58
CA LEU A 25 -4.71 5.99 -13.19
C LEU A 25 -3.95 7.31 -12.96
N SER A 26 -4.51 8.41 -13.45
CA SER A 26 -3.86 9.73 -13.46
C SER A 26 -3.51 10.26 -12.07
N ASN A 27 -4.20 9.80 -11.03
CA ASN A 27 -3.92 10.12 -9.62
C ASN A 27 -2.81 9.26 -8.99
N ALA A 28 -2.28 8.26 -9.70
CA ALA A 28 -1.28 7.31 -9.21
C ALA A 28 -0.05 7.24 -10.14
N THR A 29 0.38 8.38 -10.68
CA THR A 29 1.53 8.48 -11.59
C THR A 29 2.86 8.39 -10.85
N VAL A 30 2.91 8.82 -9.57
CA VAL A 30 4.03 8.66 -8.66
C VAL A 30 3.52 7.90 -7.44
N ARG A 31 4.23 6.86 -7.02
CA ARG A 31 3.77 5.89 -6.01
C ARG A 31 4.68 5.86 -4.80
N PRO A 32 4.18 5.54 -3.61
CA PRO A 32 5.03 5.13 -2.51
C PRO A 32 5.71 3.79 -2.82
N ALA A 33 6.77 3.48 -2.08
CA ALA A 33 7.51 2.23 -2.25
C ALA A 33 7.65 1.46 -0.94
N VAL A 34 7.81 0.14 -1.06
CA VAL A 34 8.18 -0.75 0.04
C VAL A 34 9.45 -1.51 -0.32
N LEU A 35 10.43 -1.53 0.60
CA LEU A 35 11.62 -2.37 0.54
C LEU A 35 11.44 -3.54 1.52
N VAL A 36 11.26 -4.74 1.00
CA VAL A 36 11.02 -5.95 1.77
C VAL A 36 12.34 -6.62 2.15
N LEU A 37 12.52 -6.85 3.44
CA LEU A 37 13.66 -7.55 4.05
C LEU A 37 13.16 -8.89 4.63
N PRO A 38 13.32 -10.00 3.91
CA PRO A 38 12.88 -11.32 4.38
C PRO A 38 13.61 -11.76 5.65
N GLY A 39 12.94 -12.55 6.49
CA GLY A 39 13.56 -13.24 7.61
C GLY A 39 14.40 -14.44 7.18
N GLY A 40 14.78 -15.26 8.16
CA GLY A 40 15.59 -16.47 7.95
C GLY A 40 16.81 -16.55 8.89
N GLY A 41 16.77 -15.84 10.03
CA GLY A 41 17.80 -15.92 11.08
C GLY A 41 19.19 -15.47 10.63
N TYR A 42 19.29 -14.63 9.60
CA TYR A 42 20.54 -14.28 8.92
C TYR A 42 21.29 -15.50 8.31
N ALA A 43 20.66 -16.66 8.27
CA ALA A 43 21.21 -17.86 7.62
C ALA A 43 20.79 -17.95 6.13
N PHE A 44 19.61 -17.45 5.81
CA PHE A 44 19.05 -17.37 4.46
C PHE A 44 18.00 -16.23 4.39
N CYS A 45 17.55 -15.89 3.18
CA CYS A 45 16.38 -15.03 2.97
C CYS A 45 15.17 -15.90 2.64
N SER A 46 14.10 -15.81 3.45
CA SER A 46 12.87 -16.60 3.30
C SER A 46 12.08 -16.19 2.06
N ASP A 47 11.86 -17.11 1.11
CA ASP A 47 11.04 -16.84 -0.08
C ASP A 47 9.57 -16.57 0.27
N ARG A 48 9.08 -17.09 1.40
CA ARG A 48 7.72 -16.87 1.88
C ARG A 48 7.47 -15.42 2.33
N GLU A 49 8.53 -14.73 2.73
CA GLU A 49 8.53 -13.34 3.21
C GLU A 49 9.15 -12.37 2.20
N ALA A 50 9.32 -12.81 0.95
CA ALA A 50 9.92 -12.08 -0.15
C ALA A 50 8.88 -11.64 -1.18
N GLU A 51 8.84 -12.34 -2.32
CA GLU A 51 7.96 -12.01 -3.45
C GLU A 51 6.46 -11.98 -3.08
N PRO A 52 5.89 -12.92 -2.30
CA PRO A 52 4.48 -12.84 -1.92
C PRO A 52 4.11 -11.55 -1.18
N ILE A 53 5.03 -11.04 -0.35
CA ILE A 53 4.85 -9.76 0.34
C ILE A 53 4.93 -8.59 -0.63
N ALA A 54 5.94 -8.56 -1.50
CA ALA A 54 6.10 -7.52 -2.50
C ALA A 54 4.87 -7.42 -3.42
N LEU A 55 4.35 -8.55 -3.90
CA LEU A 55 3.16 -8.60 -4.75
C LEU A 55 1.89 -8.14 -4.01
N ALA A 56 1.79 -8.43 -2.71
CA ALA A 56 0.67 -7.98 -1.90
C ALA A 56 0.63 -6.44 -1.78
N TYR A 57 1.77 -5.80 -1.50
CA TYR A 57 1.86 -4.33 -1.48
C TYR A 57 1.73 -3.72 -2.88
N LEU A 58 2.24 -4.40 -3.91
CA LEU A 58 2.07 -3.95 -5.29
C LEU A 58 0.59 -3.83 -5.68
N ALA A 59 -0.24 -4.78 -5.24
CA ALA A 59 -1.69 -4.76 -5.48
C ALA A 59 -2.40 -3.58 -4.79
N GLU A 60 -1.80 -3.03 -3.73
CA GLU A 60 -2.30 -1.88 -2.98
C GLU A 60 -1.73 -0.53 -3.49
N GLY A 61 -1.02 -0.53 -4.62
CA GLY A 61 -0.55 0.68 -5.28
C GLY A 61 0.88 1.11 -4.93
N PHE A 62 1.62 0.34 -4.14
CA PHE A 62 3.03 0.58 -3.89
C PHE A 62 3.90 0.00 -5.02
N ASN A 63 5.02 0.63 -5.36
CA ASN A 63 6.09 -0.08 -6.03
C ASN A 63 6.87 -0.88 -4.98
N ALA A 64 7.27 -2.12 -5.29
CA ALA A 64 7.79 -3.03 -4.30
C ALA A 64 9.17 -3.57 -4.68
N PHE A 65 10.01 -3.73 -3.68
CA PHE A 65 11.38 -4.21 -3.82
C PHE A 65 11.64 -5.32 -2.81
N VAL A 66 12.36 -6.36 -3.22
CA VAL A 66 12.83 -7.42 -2.32
C VAL A 66 14.35 -7.39 -2.30
N LEU A 67 14.93 -7.12 -1.13
CA LEU A 67 16.37 -7.15 -0.95
C LEU A 67 16.82 -8.54 -0.46
N ARG A 68 17.67 -9.18 -1.24
CA ARG A 68 18.43 -10.37 -0.85
C ARG A 68 19.78 -9.90 -0.34
N TYR A 69 19.87 -9.64 0.97
CA TYR A 69 21.06 -9.14 1.65
C TYR A 69 22.01 -10.28 2.06
N ALA A 70 23.22 -9.97 2.45
CA ALA A 70 24.23 -10.94 2.88
C ALA A 70 23.71 -11.80 4.05
N VAL A 71 23.80 -13.11 3.90
CA VAL A 71 23.38 -14.11 4.87
C VAL A 71 24.38 -15.27 4.90
N GLY A 72 24.25 -16.15 5.87
CA GLY A 72 25.13 -17.32 6.03
C GLY A 72 26.19 -17.12 7.11
N PRO A 73 26.93 -18.18 7.48
CA PRO A 73 27.82 -18.17 8.63
C PRO A 73 28.97 -17.17 8.49
N ASP A 74 29.45 -16.94 7.27
CA ASP A 74 30.61 -16.11 6.99
C ASP A 74 30.28 -14.61 6.82
N ALA A 75 28.99 -14.25 6.72
CA ALA A 75 28.55 -12.87 6.60
C ALA A 75 28.33 -12.27 8.00
N PRO A 76 29.12 -11.29 8.45
CA PRO A 76 28.84 -10.59 9.71
C PRO A 76 27.57 -9.75 9.58
N TRP A 77 26.95 -9.40 10.73
CA TRP A 77 25.75 -8.57 10.73
C TRP A 77 25.97 -7.21 10.04
N GLU A 78 27.14 -6.61 10.22
CA GLU A 78 27.52 -5.33 9.62
C GLU A 78 27.42 -5.35 8.09
N GLN A 79 27.70 -6.50 7.47
CA GLN A 79 27.55 -6.66 6.01
C GLN A 79 26.06 -6.64 5.63
N SER A 80 25.20 -7.36 6.36
CA SER A 80 23.75 -7.32 6.12
C SER A 80 23.20 -5.89 6.33
N PHE A 81 23.71 -5.17 7.33
CA PHE A 81 23.32 -3.77 7.59
C PHE A 81 23.79 -2.83 6.48
N ALA A 82 25.03 -2.99 6.00
CA ALA A 82 25.54 -2.23 4.87
C ALA A 82 24.71 -2.47 3.59
N ASP A 83 24.34 -3.73 3.33
CA ASP A 83 23.48 -4.12 2.22
C ASP A 83 22.07 -3.52 2.34
N GLY A 84 21.50 -3.50 3.55
CA GLY A 84 20.21 -2.87 3.82
C GLY A 84 20.22 -1.36 3.51
N ARG A 85 21.27 -0.66 3.96
CA ARG A 85 21.48 0.77 3.66
C ARG A 85 21.66 1.00 2.17
N ALA A 86 22.44 0.17 1.49
CA ALA A 86 22.67 0.27 0.05
C ALA A 86 21.36 0.05 -0.73
N GLY A 87 20.54 -0.94 -0.32
CA GLY A 87 19.23 -1.20 -0.92
C GLY A 87 18.27 -0.01 -0.79
N LEU A 88 18.17 0.60 0.39
CA LEU A 88 17.34 1.79 0.61
C LEU A 88 17.84 2.98 -0.23
N ALA A 89 19.15 3.23 -0.22
CA ALA A 89 19.78 4.29 -1.00
C ALA A 89 19.57 4.08 -2.51
N TRP A 90 19.67 2.82 -2.97
CA TRP A 90 19.43 2.48 -4.37
C TRP A 90 17.99 2.78 -4.80
N VAL A 91 16.98 2.41 -4.00
CA VAL A 91 15.57 2.72 -4.29
C VAL A 91 15.36 4.22 -4.40
N ARG A 92 15.90 5.02 -3.49
CA ARG A 92 15.79 6.49 -3.52
C ARG A 92 16.52 7.12 -4.70
N ALA A 93 17.71 6.62 -5.04
CA ALA A 93 18.49 7.12 -6.18
C ALA A 93 17.80 6.92 -7.53
N HIS A 94 16.99 5.84 -7.66
CA HIS A 94 16.25 5.51 -8.88
C HIS A 94 14.77 5.94 -8.83
N ALA A 95 14.37 6.69 -7.80
CA ALA A 95 12.96 7.03 -7.56
C ALA A 95 12.30 7.73 -8.76
N ALA A 96 12.97 8.70 -9.38
CA ALA A 96 12.45 9.42 -10.54
C ALA A 96 12.27 8.53 -11.78
N GLU A 97 13.18 7.57 -12.00
CA GLU A 97 13.13 6.63 -13.12
C GLU A 97 12.03 5.58 -12.93
N LEU A 98 11.76 5.23 -11.68
CA LEU A 98 10.81 4.17 -11.30
C LEU A 98 9.44 4.72 -10.85
N ASP A 99 9.17 6.01 -11.06
CA ASP A 99 7.92 6.65 -10.68
C ASP A 99 7.59 6.51 -9.18
N ILE A 100 8.60 6.71 -8.33
CA ILE A 100 8.51 6.61 -6.87
C ILE A 100 8.66 8.00 -6.24
N ASP A 101 7.92 8.25 -5.16
CA ASP A 101 8.18 9.37 -4.26
C ASP A 101 9.33 8.99 -3.30
N PRO A 102 10.52 9.60 -3.40
CA PRO A 102 11.66 9.24 -2.56
C PRO A 102 11.47 9.54 -1.07
N ALA A 103 10.47 10.35 -0.70
CA ALA A 103 10.07 10.64 0.67
C ALA A 103 8.94 9.71 1.20
N LYS A 104 8.62 8.66 0.45
CA LYS A 104 7.58 7.68 0.80
C LYS A 104 8.08 6.25 0.58
N VAL A 105 9.20 5.92 1.19
CA VAL A 105 9.82 4.59 1.13
C VAL A 105 9.75 3.92 2.50
N ALA A 106 8.88 2.93 2.64
CA ALA A 106 8.80 2.10 3.84
C ALA A 106 9.73 0.88 3.74
N VAL A 107 10.27 0.44 4.88
CA VAL A 107 10.96 -0.84 4.99
C VAL A 107 10.04 -1.84 5.70
N VAL A 108 9.84 -2.99 5.07
CA VAL A 108 9.01 -4.10 5.58
C VAL A 108 9.94 -5.25 5.96
N GLY A 109 10.03 -5.60 7.23
CA GLY A 109 10.97 -6.62 7.70
C GLY A 109 10.33 -7.68 8.59
N PHE A 110 10.78 -8.94 8.44
CA PHE A 110 10.26 -10.08 9.17
C PHE A 110 11.36 -10.78 9.97
N SER A 111 11.08 -11.15 11.24
CA SER A 111 12.03 -11.93 12.05
C SER A 111 13.43 -11.27 12.10
N ALA A 112 14.47 -11.94 11.62
CA ALA A 112 15.81 -11.36 11.45
C ALA A 112 15.83 -10.20 10.43
N GLY A 113 15.02 -10.24 9.37
CA GLY A 113 14.80 -9.10 8.47
C GLY A 113 14.08 -7.95 9.17
N GLY A 114 13.25 -8.24 10.18
CA GLY A 114 12.69 -7.25 11.11
C GLY A 114 13.77 -6.60 11.99
N HIS A 115 14.77 -7.37 12.42
CA HIS A 115 15.94 -6.82 13.10
C HIS A 115 16.72 -5.88 12.18
N LEU A 116 16.94 -6.27 10.92
CA LEU A 116 17.60 -5.41 9.94
C LEU A 116 16.78 -4.15 9.67
N ALA A 117 15.46 -4.26 9.57
CA ALA A 117 14.55 -3.12 9.39
C ALA A 117 14.60 -2.14 10.58
N THR A 118 14.54 -2.65 11.82
CA THR A 118 14.69 -1.82 13.02
C THR A 118 16.06 -1.16 13.09
N SER A 119 17.12 -1.88 12.69
CA SER A 119 18.47 -1.30 12.61
C SER A 119 18.57 -0.17 11.59
N LEU A 120 17.91 -0.29 10.41
CA LEU A 120 17.82 0.81 9.44
C LEU A 120 17.05 2.01 10.01
N GLY A 121 16.01 1.77 10.79
CA GLY A 121 15.22 2.84 11.40
C GLY A 121 15.89 3.53 12.59
N THR A 122 16.86 2.88 13.27
CA THR A 122 17.44 3.40 14.51
C THR A 122 18.92 3.78 14.39
N LEU A 123 19.70 3.06 13.57
CA LEU A 123 21.16 3.19 13.51
C LEU A 123 21.66 3.83 12.20
N ALA A 124 20.87 3.83 11.13
CA ALA A 124 21.30 4.42 9.86
C ALA A 124 21.11 5.94 9.87
N ASP A 125 22.01 6.66 9.15
CA ASP A 125 21.87 8.09 8.91
C ASP A 125 20.72 8.38 7.91
N ASP A 126 20.64 7.57 6.84
CA ASP A 126 19.54 7.60 5.88
C ASP A 126 18.49 6.56 6.29
N ARG A 127 17.48 6.99 7.04
CA ARG A 127 16.40 6.15 7.57
C ARG A 127 15.26 6.02 6.57
N PRO A 128 14.49 4.90 6.58
CA PRO A 128 13.24 4.82 5.85
C PRO A 128 12.21 5.82 6.39
N ASP A 129 11.15 6.09 5.60
CA ASP A 129 10.11 7.03 6.01
C ASP A 129 9.02 6.37 6.86
N ALA A 130 8.97 5.03 6.90
CA ALA A 130 8.15 4.21 7.80
C ALA A 130 8.71 2.81 7.95
N LEU A 131 8.35 2.13 9.03
CA LEU A 131 8.66 0.71 9.29
C LEU A 131 7.38 -0.13 9.34
N VAL A 132 7.44 -1.33 8.75
CA VAL A 132 6.44 -2.39 8.95
C VAL A 132 7.17 -3.64 9.43
N LEU A 133 6.86 -4.10 10.62
CA LEU A 133 7.61 -5.14 11.31
C LEU A 133 6.73 -6.36 11.61
N GLY A 134 7.10 -7.51 11.06
CA GLY A 134 6.46 -8.80 11.37
C GLY A 134 7.30 -9.61 12.36
N TYR A 135 6.76 -9.86 13.56
CA TYR A 135 7.41 -10.68 14.60
C TYR A 135 8.95 -10.48 14.68
N PRO A 136 9.40 -9.21 14.78
CA PRO A 136 10.82 -8.87 14.63
C PRO A 136 11.66 -9.41 15.79
N VAL A 137 12.89 -9.83 15.52
CA VAL A 137 13.95 -9.81 16.51
C VAL A 137 14.34 -8.36 16.73
N THR A 138 14.58 -7.96 17.98
CA THR A 138 14.99 -6.57 18.32
C THR A 138 16.08 -6.55 19.40
N LEU A 139 16.16 -7.61 20.22
CA LEU A 139 17.07 -7.68 21.35
C LEU A 139 18.38 -8.37 20.98
N ALA A 140 19.51 -7.79 21.35
CA ALA A 140 20.86 -8.34 21.12
C ALA A 140 21.04 -9.76 21.70
N GLU A 141 20.34 -10.09 22.78
CA GLU A 141 20.41 -11.44 23.41
C GLU A 141 19.94 -12.57 22.47
N PHE A 142 19.25 -12.25 21.37
CA PHE A 142 18.89 -13.23 20.32
C PHE A 142 19.98 -13.44 19.27
N GLY A 143 21.04 -12.65 19.28
CA GLY A 143 22.19 -12.82 18.39
C GLY A 143 22.75 -14.24 18.36
N PRO A 144 23.03 -14.89 19.52
CA PRO A 144 23.53 -16.26 19.56
C PRO A 144 22.58 -17.29 18.89
N VAL A 145 21.26 -17.09 18.95
CA VAL A 145 20.28 -17.98 18.28
C VAL A 145 20.42 -17.87 16.76
N MET A 146 20.81 -16.71 16.26
CA MET A 146 21.04 -16.43 14.82
C MET A 146 22.51 -16.66 14.40
N GLY A 147 23.39 -17.06 15.35
CA GLY A 147 24.83 -17.20 15.08
C GLY A 147 25.52 -15.88 14.73
N LYS A 148 25.02 -14.76 15.23
CA LYS A 148 25.51 -13.40 14.93
C LYS A 148 25.66 -12.58 16.22
N GLU A 149 26.58 -11.66 16.21
CA GLU A 149 26.55 -10.50 17.12
C GLU A 149 25.69 -9.42 16.47
N VAL A 150 24.65 -8.96 17.15
CA VAL A 150 23.70 -7.99 16.63
C VAL A 150 23.46 -6.90 17.68
N PRO A 151 23.16 -5.64 17.28
CA PRO A 151 22.84 -4.57 18.22
C PRO A 151 21.48 -4.80 18.90
N ASP A 152 21.29 -4.12 20.04
CA ASP A 152 20.01 -3.97 20.70
C ASP A 152 19.30 -2.75 20.11
N THR A 153 18.29 -2.99 19.24
CA THR A 153 17.65 -1.90 18.51
C THR A 153 16.70 -1.07 19.36
N PRO A 154 16.02 -1.59 20.42
CA PRO A 154 15.30 -0.76 21.38
C PRO A 154 16.17 0.32 22.04
N ALA A 155 17.42 -0.03 22.39
CA ALA A 155 18.35 0.92 23.02
C ALA A 155 18.84 2.04 22.07
N ALA A 156 18.60 1.88 20.77
CA ALA A 156 18.99 2.84 19.73
C ALA A 156 17.82 3.69 19.20
N VAL A 157 16.61 3.52 19.74
CA VAL A 157 15.44 4.33 19.39
C VAL A 157 15.68 5.78 19.81
N THR A 158 15.32 6.71 18.95
CA THR A 158 15.36 8.16 19.17
C THR A 158 14.07 8.79 18.62
N GLU A 159 13.87 10.09 18.84
CA GLU A 159 12.76 10.87 18.27
C GLU A 159 12.74 10.87 16.73
N ASP A 160 13.90 10.61 16.09
CA ASP A 160 14.02 10.51 14.63
C ASP A 160 13.72 9.11 14.11
N THR A 161 13.39 8.13 14.96
CA THR A 161 12.99 6.78 14.51
C THR A 161 11.67 6.87 13.73
N PRO A 162 11.55 6.23 12.54
CA PRO A 162 10.35 6.35 11.71
C PRO A 162 9.08 5.83 12.38
N PRO A 163 7.90 6.39 12.02
CA PRO A 163 6.62 5.80 12.39
C PRO A 163 6.58 4.31 12.07
N THR A 164 6.07 3.49 12.99
CA THR A 164 6.21 2.04 12.94
C THR A 164 4.87 1.32 13.06
N PHE A 165 4.58 0.41 12.11
CA PHE A 165 3.58 -0.63 12.27
C PHE A 165 4.27 -1.92 12.71
N LEU A 166 3.73 -2.60 13.75
CA LEU A 166 4.31 -3.85 14.24
C LEU A 166 3.22 -4.89 14.51
N PHE A 167 3.39 -6.11 14.00
CA PHE A 167 2.57 -7.23 14.43
C PHE A 167 3.42 -8.41 14.92
N SER A 168 2.88 -9.13 15.90
CA SER A 168 3.46 -10.35 16.46
C SER A 168 2.38 -11.26 17.00
N THR A 169 2.74 -12.50 17.33
CA THR A 169 1.87 -13.41 18.06
C THR A 169 2.43 -13.69 19.46
N TYR A 170 1.55 -13.75 20.46
CA TYR A 170 1.95 -14.06 21.85
C TYR A 170 2.50 -15.49 21.98
N ALA A 171 1.95 -16.41 21.17
CA ALA A 171 2.35 -17.84 21.20
C ALA A 171 3.61 -18.16 20.38
N ASP A 172 4.30 -17.15 19.82
CA ASP A 172 5.57 -17.35 19.12
C ASP A 172 6.62 -17.93 20.06
N ALA A 173 7.00 -19.19 19.82
CA ALA A 173 7.96 -19.90 20.65
C ALA A 173 9.42 -19.66 20.21
N LEU A 174 9.65 -19.12 19.02
CA LEU A 174 10.98 -18.88 18.48
C LEU A 174 11.48 -17.47 18.78
N VAL A 175 10.68 -16.46 18.51
CA VAL A 175 10.97 -15.06 18.85
C VAL A 175 9.93 -14.57 19.85
N PRO A 176 10.22 -14.70 21.16
CA PRO A 176 9.28 -14.33 22.21
C PRO A 176 8.82 -12.88 22.11
N ILE A 177 7.55 -12.67 22.47
CA ILE A 177 6.86 -11.37 22.38
C ILE A 177 7.62 -10.22 23.06
N ARG A 178 8.52 -10.51 23.99
CA ARG A 178 9.35 -9.48 24.65
C ARG A 178 10.19 -8.65 23.67
N ASN A 179 10.58 -9.21 22.50
CA ASN A 179 11.26 -8.46 21.44
C ASN A 179 10.37 -7.30 20.96
N SER A 180 9.15 -7.63 20.60
CA SER A 180 8.17 -6.62 20.15
C SER A 180 7.81 -5.61 21.25
N LEU A 181 7.57 -6.09 22.48
CA LEU A 181 7.23 -5.22 23.61
C LEU A 181 8.37 -4.26 23.98
N ALA A 182 9.62 -4.70 23.94
CA ALA A 182 10.78 -3.85 24.21
C ALA A 182 10.87 -2.71 23.18
N PHE A 183 10.71 -3.03 21.90
CA PHE A 183 10.78 -2.01 20.83
C PHE A 183 9.61 -1.03 20.91
N LEU A 184 8.37 -1.52 21.12
CA LEU A 184 7.19 -0.67 21.29
C LEU A 184 7.30 0.25 22.53
N THR A 185 7.90 -0.27 23.63
CA THR A 185 8.15 0.54 24.83
C THR A 185 9.12 1.67 24.52
N ALA A 186 10.23 1.36 23.82
CA ALA A 186 11.20 2.38 23.42
C ALA A 186 10.60 3.43 22.48
N LEU A 187 9.77 3.02 21.49
CA LEU A 187 9.06 3.97 20.64
C LEU A 187 8.16 4.91 21.46
N ALA A 188 7.41 4.36 22.44
CA ALA A 188 6.54 5.15 23.29
C ALA A 188 7.32 6.13 24.20
N GLU A 189 8.48 5.72 24.74
CA GLU A 189 9.34 6.56 25.57
C GLU A 189 9.97 7.73 24.78
N HIS A 190 10.17 7.55 23.46
CA HIS A 190 10.69 8.58 22.56
C HIS A 190 9.59 9.30 21.74
N GLU A 191 8.31 9.11 22.09
CA GLU A 191 7.15 9.75 21.44
C GLU A 191 7.05 9.46 19.92
N VAL A 192 7.63 8.35 19.45
CA VAL A 192 7.54 7.91 18.05
C VAL A 192 6.17 7.30 17.80
N PRO A 193 5.40 7.75 16.80
CA PRO A 193 4.09 7.19 16.48
C PRO A 193 4.17 5.72 16.05
N PHE A 194 3.30 4.87 16.59
CA PHE A 194 3.20 3.48 16.15
C PHE A 194 1.76 2.95 16.19
N GLU A 195 1.50 1.92 15.38
CA GLU A 195 0.32 1.05 15.46
C GLU A 195 0.81 -0.39 15.68
N SER A 196 0.17 -1.16 16.57
CA SER A 196 0.61 -2.52 16.85
C SER A 196 -0.54 -3.49 17.03
N HIS A 197 -0.34 -4.74 16.56
CA HIS A 197 -1.28 -5.84 16.69
C HIS A 197 -0.59 -7.06 17.29
N ILE A 198 -0.97 -7.43 18.52
CA ILE A 198 -0.48 -8.62 19.20
C ILE A 198 -1.57 -9.67 19.19
N TYR A 199 -1.44 -10.65 18.32
CA TYR A 199 -2.38 -11.76 18.21
C TYR A 199 -2.07 -12.82 19.26
N VAL A 200 -3.10 -13.50 19.78
CA VAL A 200 -2.93 -14.49 20.85
C VAL A 200 -2.21 -15.74 20.33
N VAL A 201 -2.61 -16.23 19.16
CA VAL A 201 -2.10 -17.48 18.57
C VAL A 201 -1.40 -17.22 17.24
N GLY A 202 -0.49 -18.11 16.90
CA GLY A 202 0.26 -18.12 15.65
C GLY A 202 1.69 -18.56 15.87
N ALA A 203 2.22 -19.36 14.96
CA ALA A 203 3.62 -19.79 14.96
C ALA A 203 4.53 -18.68 14.45
N HIS A 204 5.84 -18.80 14.69
CA HIS A 204 6.83 -17.91 14.09
C HIS A 204 6.85 -18.05 12.55
N GLY A 205 7.06 -16.93 11.84
CA GLY A 205 7.24 -16.95 10.40
C GLY A 205 5.94 -17.11 9.60
N LEU A 206 4.82 -16.61 10.09
CA LEU A 206 3.51 -16.68 9.43
C LEU A 206 3.46 -16.01 8.06
N SER A 207 4.33 -15.02 7.79
CA SER A 207 4.31 -14.24 6.55
C SER A 207 2.93 -13.62 6.32
N LEU A 208 2.24 -13.92 5.21
CA LEU A 208 0.85 -13.48 4.97
C LEU A 208 -0.19 -14.19 5.84
N ALA A 209 0.18 -15.21 6.61
CA ALA A 209 -0.73 -16.10 7.34
C ALA A 209 -1.81 -16.76 6.44
N LYS A 210 -1.51 -16.93 5.16
CA LYS A 210 -2.40 -17.50 4.11
C LYS A 210 -1.83 -18.79 3.55
N PRO A 211 -2.66 -19.66 2.92
CA PRO A 211 -2.21 -20.92 2.34
C PRO A 211 -1.02 -20.81 1.40
N LEU A 212 -0.93 -19.73 0.61
CA LEU A 212 0.20 -19.46 -0.30
C LEU A 212 1.55 -19.49 0.42
N THR A 213 1.65 -18.89 1.61
CA THR A 213 2.89 -18.75 2.37
C THR A 213 3.01 -19.75 3.52
N ALA A 214 2.08 -20.70 3.64
CA ALA A 214 2.03 -21.67 4.73
C ALA A 214 2.93 -22.90 4.54
N ASN A 215 3.57 -23.06 3.37
CA ASN A 215 4.36 -24.25 3.05
C ASN A 215 3.62 -25.58 3.33
N GLY A 216 2.31 -25.61 3.03
CA GLY A 216 1.45 -26.78 3.25
C GLY A 216 1.10 -27.06 4.72
N GLN A 217 1.45 -26.21 5.65
CA GLN A 217 1.22 -26.40 7.09
C GLN A 217 0.05 -25.54 7.57
N GLY A 218 -1.04 -26.18 8.05
CA GLY A 218 -2.22 -25.47 8.55
C GLY A 218 -1.90 -24.52 9.73
N ALA A 219 -0.94 -24.87 10.57
CA ALA A 219 -0.50 -24.01 11.68
C ALA A 219 0.11 -22.66 11.24
N MET A 220 0.42 -22.51 9.93
CA MET A 220 0.97 -21.28 9.34
C MET A 220 -0.12 -20.43 8.65
N THR A 221 -1.40 -20.72 8.92
CA THR A 221 -2.55 -19.96 8.42
C THR A 221 -3.42 -19.49 9.56
N ASP A 222 -3.85 -18.22 9.50
CA ASP A 222 -4.79 -17.65 10.45
C ASP A 222 -5.43 -16.40 9.82
N ASP A 223 -6.76 -16.42 9.65
CA ASP A 223 -7.49 -15.32 8.98
C ASP A 223 -7.49 -14.03 9.80
N VAL A 224 -7.35 -14.13 11.12
CA VAL A 224 -7.26 -12.95 12.00
C VAL A 224 -5.87 -12.34 11.89
N VAL A 225 -4.82 -13.15 11.96
CA VAL A 225 -3.44 -12.67 11.76
C VAL A 225 -3.25 -12.11 10.36
N ALA A 226 -3.87 -12.70 9.33
CA ALA A 226 -3.78 -12.22 7.94
C ALA A 226 -4.27 -10.76 7.76
N GLN A 227 -5.00 -10.20 8.75
CA GLN A 227 -5.41 -8.80 8.74
C GLN A 227 -4.26 -7.82 8.93
N TRP A 228 -3.08 -8.27 9.36
CA TRP A 228 -1.92 -7.40 9.51
C TRP A 228 -1.58 -6.65 8.21
N LEU A 229 -1.74 -7.29 7.04
CA LEU A 229 -1.41 -6.67 5.76
C LEU A 229 -2.33 -5.47 5.44
N PRO A 230 -3.68 -5.61 5.36
CA PRO A 230 -4.53 -4.44 5.14
C PRO A 230 -4.42 -3.40 6.27
N ASP A 231 -4.12 -3.80 7.50
CA ASP A 231 -3.88 -2.86 8.60
C ASP A 231 -2.61 -2.06 8.37
N SER A 232 -1.51 -2.69 7.95
CA SER A 232 -0.26 -2.03 7.61
C SER A 232 -0.39 -1.09 6.40
N VAL A 233 -1.17 -1.47 5.39
CA VAL A 233 -1.48 -0.60 4.24
C VAL A 233 -2.21 0.66 4.69
N ARG A 234 -3.24 0.53 5.53
CA ARG A 234 -3.94 1.69 6.10
C ARG A 234 -3.03 2.58 6.94
N PHE A 235 -2.12 1.97 7.72
CA PHE A 235 -1.11 2.71 8.47
C PHE A 235 -0.20 3.50 7.52
N LEU A 236 0.34 2.88 6.47
CA LEU A 236 1.19 3.57 5.50
C LEU A 236 0.47 4.71 4.78
N HIS A 237 -0.82 4.53 4.42
CA HIS A 237 -1.61 5.63 3.86
C HIS A 237 -1.83 6.79 4.85
N ARG A 238 -1.89 6.53 6.16
CA ARG A 238 -1.92 7.60 7.16
C ARG A 238 -0.61 8.36 7.28
N VAL A 239 0.51 7.65 7.13
CA VAL A 239 1.87 8.25 7.19
C VAL A 239 2.19 9.02 5.90
N PHE A 240 1.93 8.42 4.75
CA PHE A 240 2.34 8.94 3.43
C PHE A 240 1.27 9.81 2.75
N GLY A 241 0.03 9.74 3.20
CA GLY A 241 -1.13 10.18 2.46
C GLY A 241 -1.59 9.13 1.44
N ASP A 242 -2.86 9.21 1.06
CA ASP A 242 -3.46 8.34 0.04
C ASP A 242 -3.37 8.98 -1.34
N PHE A 243 -3.69 8.23 -2.38
CA PHE A 243 -3.86 8.77 -3.73
C PHE A 243 -5.00 9.79 -3.76
N ALA A 244 -4.76 10.91 -4.43
CA ALA A 244 -5.75 11.98 -4.51
C ALA A 244 -7.03 11.50 -5.22
N ILE A 245 -8.17 11.77 -4.60
CA ILE A 245 -9.49 11.55 -5.18
C ILE A 245 -10.28 12.84 -5.17
N ASP A 246 -10.97 13.14 -6.25
CA ASP A 246 -11.81 14.32 -6.38
C ASP A 246 -13.24 14.03 -5.92
N GLY A 247 -13.80 14.95 -5.13
CA GLY A 247 -15.18 14.89 -4.67
C GLY A 247 -15.44 13.87 -3.56
N PRO A 248 -16.66 13.88 -3.03
CA PRO A 248 -17.07 12.94 -1.99
C PRO A 248 -17.27 11.54 -2.57
N ALA A 249 -17.06 10.51 -1.73
CA ALA A 249 -17.46 9.14 -2.06
C ALA A 249 -18.97 9.08 -2.35
N ALA A 250 -19.36 8.23 -3.33
CA ALA A 250 -20.77 7.99 -3.63
C ALA A 250 -21.52 7.46 -2.41
N THR A 251 -22.68 8.01 -2.13
CA THR A 251 -23.53 7.64 -1.02
C THR A 251 -24.80 6.92 -1.48
N PHE A 252 -25.52 6.27 -0.55
CA PHE A 252 -26.81 5.69 -0.86
C PHE A 252 -27.86 6.75 -1.29
N GLN A 253 -27.68 8.01 -0.86
CA GLN A 253 -28.53 9.13 -1.28
C GLN A 253 -28.36 9.46 -2.77
N ASP A 254 -27.17 9.28 -3.34
CA ASP A 254 -26.91 9.49 -4.76
C ASP A 254 -27.68 8.50 -5.63
N LEU A 255 -27.93 7.29 -5.12
CA LEU A 255 -28.78 6.31 -5.82
C LEU A 255 -30.24 6.73 -5.88
N THR A 256 -30.74 7.47 -4.88
CA THR A 256 -32.08 8.03 -4.90
C THR A 256 -32.19 9.25 -5.78
N ALA A 257 -31.17 10.09 -5.81
CA ALA A 257 -31.09 11.24 -6.75
C ALA A 257 -31.11 10.78 -8.22
N ARG A 258 -30.44 9.67 -8.55
CA ARG A 258 -30.44 9.06 -9.88
C ARG A 258 -31.82 8.57 -10.38
N ARG A 259 -32.84 8.54 -9.53
CA ARG A 259 -34.23 8.17 -9.90
C ARG A 259 -35.09 9.38 -10.25
N GLN A 260 -34.60 10.59 -10.04
CA GLN A 260 -35.33 11.83 -10.31
C GLN A 260 -34.76 12.52 -11.56
N PRO A 261 -35.60 13.23 -12.36
CA PRO A 261 -35.10 14.02 -13.49
C PRO A 261 -34.02 15.01 -13.03
N GLY A 262 -32.85 14.97 -13.69
CA GLY A 262 -31.67 15.79 -13.40
C GLY A 262 -30.48 15.28 -14.19
N LEU A 263 -29.33 16.00 -14.13
CA LEU A 263 -28.13 15.64 -14.87
C LEU A 263 -27.51 14.31 -14.37
N ASP A 264 -27.83 13.86 -13.17
CA ASP A 264 -27.32 12.61 -12.58
C ASP A 264 -28.19 11.39 -12.88
N MET A 265 -29.36 11.59 -13.53
CA MET A 265 -30.20 10.47 -13.95
C MET A 265 -29.53 9.69 -15.09
N PRO A 266 -29.47 8.32 -15.04
CA PRO A 266 -28.97 7.53 -16.16
C PRO A 266 -29.72 7.85 -17.46
N LEU A 267 -28.98 8.02 -18.55
CA LEU A 267 -29.52 8.43 -19.85
C LEU A 267 -30.64 7.52 -20.34
N LYS A 268 -30.57 6.21 -20.13
CA LYS A 268 -31.65 5.27 -20.44
C LYS A 268 -32.98 5.68 -19.80
N ASN A 269 -32.93 6.13 -18.53
CA ASN A 269 -34.11 6.55 -17.79
C ASN A 269 -34.58 7.94 -18.22
N LEU A 270 -33.64 8.88 -18.39
CA LEU A 270 -33.90 10.23 -18.83
C LEU A 270 -34.57 10.24 -20.22
N LEU A 271 -34.05 9.44 -21.15
CA LEU A 271 -34.59 9.32 -22.51
C LEU A 271 -35.90 8.49 -22.59
N SER A 272 -36.23 7.72 -21.55
CA SER A 272 -37.50 6.99 -21.41
C SER A 272 -38.61 7.86 -20.82
N ASP A 273 -38.27 8.86 -20.02
CA ASP A 273 -39.21 9.88 -19.54
C ASP A 273 -39.48 10.88 -20.66
N ARG A 274 -40.72 10.93 -21.16
CA ARG A 274 -41.08 11.81 -22.28
C ARG A 274 -40.89 13.30 -21.98
N ARG A 275 -41.11 13.72 -20.73
CA ARG A 275 -40.94 15.11 -20.29
C ARG A 275 -39.46 15.48 -20.23
N ALA A 276 -38.64 14.63 -19.62
CA ALA A 276 -37.21 14.82 -19.53
C ALA A 276 -36.52 14.77 -20.91
N ALA A 277 -36.91 13.84 -21.77
CA ALA A 277 -36.42 13.76 -23.14
C ALA A 277 -36.79 15.02 -23.98
N ALA A 278 -37.99 15.61 -23.79
CA ALA A 278 -38.38 16.84 -24.45
C ALA A 278 -37.55 18.04 -23.96
N VAL A 279 -37.26 18.14 -22.68
CA VAL A 279 -36.37 19.17 -22.10
C VAL A 279 -34.97 19.05 -22.69
N LEU A 280 -34.43 17.84 -22.75
CA LEU A 280 -33.10 17.58 -23.32
C LEU A 280 -33.05 18.02 -24.79
N GLU A 281 -34.05 17.61 -25.59
CA GLU A 281 -34.12 17.94 -27.03
C GLU A 281 -34.28 19.45 -27.25
N ALA A 282 -35.03 20.16 -26.38
CA ALA A 282 -35.19 21.60 -26.47
C ALA A 282 -33.89 22.38 -26.19
N ARG A 283 -33.09 21.93 -25.28
CA ARG A 283 -31.80 22.55 -24.90
C ARG A 283 -30.62 22.11 -25.76
N MET A 284 -30.66 20.87 -26.25
CA MET A 284 -29.56 20.23 -26.99
C MET A 284 -30.15 19.44 -28.18
N PRO A 285 -30.58 20.14 -29.27
CA PRO A 285 -31.26 19.52 -30.41
C PRO A 285 -30.40 18.42 -31.04
N GLY A 286 -30.99 17.22 -31.26
CA GLY A 286 -30.34 16.09 -31.89
C GLY A 286 -29.48 15.22 -30.95
N VAL A 287 -29.16 15.70 -29.76
CA VAL A 287 -28.31 14.93 -28.78
C VAL A 287 -29.02 13.65 -28.35
N ALA A 288 -30.31 13.70 -28.09
CA ALA A 288 -31.10 12.52 -27.71
C ALA A 288 -31.02 11.39 -28.73
N ALA A 289 -31.02 11.73 -30.03
CA ALA A 289 -30.88 10.75 -31.10
C ALA A 289 -29.49 10.12 -31.15
N GLY A 290 -28.44 10.92 -31.00
CA GLY A 290 -27.04 10.46 -30.93
C GLY A 290 -26.79 9.55 -29.75
N LEU A 291 -27.26 9.91 -28.55
CA LEU A 291 -27.11 9.12 -27.33
C LEU A 291 -27.83 7.75 -27.42
N ARG A 292 -28.99 7.68 -28.08
CA ARG A 292 -29.73 6.42 -28.31
C ARG A 292 -28.96 5.43 -29.20
N GLN A 293 -28.09 5.92 -30.07
CA GLN A 293 -27.26 5.09 -30.95
C GLN A 293 -26.01 4.51 -30.24
N ASN A 294 -25.69 4.99 -29.05
CA ASN A 294 -24.55 4.51 -28.26
C ASN A 294 -25.06 3.76 -26.99
N PRO A 295 -25.14 2.42 -27.05
CA PRO A 295 -25.64 1.64 -25.92
C PRO A 295 -24.81 1.82 -24.63
N ILE A 296 -23.51 2.10 -24.75
CA ILE A 296 -22.62 2.32 -23.60
C ILE A 296 -23.00 3.64 -22.92
N ALA A 297 -23.25 4.70 -23.70
CA ALA A 297 -23.62 5.99 -23.15
C ALA A 297 -24.94 5.94 -22.35
N LEU A 298 -25.86 5.03 -22.67
CA LEU A 298 -27.13 4.90 -21.96
C LEU A 298 -27.02 4.52 -20.49
N GLY A 299 -25.91 3.94 -20.09
CA GLY A 299 -25.61 3.62 -18.68
C GLY A 299 -25.11 4.79 -17.85
N PHE A 300 -24.58 5.84 -18.52
CA PHE A 300 -24.05 7.04 -17.87
C PHE A 300 -25.14 8.10 -17.67
N SER A 301 -24.85 9.08 -16.82
CA SER A 301 -25.62 10.31 -16.70
C SER A 301 -25.09 11.41 -17.66
N LEU A 302 -25.86 12.49 -17.86
CA LEU A 302 -25.39 13.65 -18.65
C LEU A 302 -24.14 14.29 -18.04
N ARG A 303 -24.04 14.32 -16.70
CA ARG A 303 -22.87 14.85 -15.98
C ARG A 303 -21.62 14.00 -16.23
N GLU A 304 -21.76 12.68 -16.22
CA GLU A 304 -20.67 11.76 -16.51
C GLU A 304 -20.22 11.88 -17.98
N VAL A 305 -21.17 12.00 -18.93
CA VAL A 305 -20.83 12.22 -20.35
C VAL A 305 -20.07 13.53 -20.52
N ALA A 306 -20.55 14.63 -19.94
CA ALA A 306 -19.87 15.92 -20.01
C ALA A 306 -18.46 15.91 -19.40
N LYS A 307 -18.25 15.18 -18.33
CA LYS A 307 -16.91 15.00 -17.70
C LYS A 307 -15.91 14.32 -18.64
N HIS A 308 -16.36 13.33 -19.40
CA HIS A 308 -15.50 12.55 -20.31
C HIS A 308 -15.46 13.08 -21.75
N THR A 309 -16.32 14.05 -22.07
CA THR A 309 -16.41 14.68 -23.41
C THR A 309 -16.51 16.20 -23.21
N PRO A 310 -15.37 16.90 -23.07
CA PRO A 310 -15.36 18.35 -22.75
C PRO A 310 -16.18 19.23 -23.71
N ASP A 311 -16.27 18.85 -24.99
CA ASP A 311 -17.03 19.58 -26.01
C ASP A 311 -18.51 19.14 -26.09
N PHE A 312 -18.98 18.29 -25.16
CA PHE A 312 -20.36 17.79 -25.19
C PHE A 312 -21.38 18.88 -24.93
N ALA A 313 -21.15 19.73 -23.96
CA ALA A 313 -21.99 20.91 -23.65
C ALA A 313 -21.20 21.90 -22.78
N ASP A 314 -21.44 23.20 -23.00
CA ASP A 314 -20.87 24.24 -22.12
C ASP A 314 -21.55 24.25 -20.74
N PRO A 315 -20.86 24.80 -19.71
CA PRO A 315 -21.36 24.81 -18.33
C PRO A 315 -22.72 25.55 -18.17
N GLU A 316 -22.99 26.59 -18.99
CA GLU A 316 -24.23 27.37 -18.91
C GLU A 316 -25.42 26.53 -19.43
N THR A 317 -25.22 25.83 -20.54
CA THR A 317 -26.22 24.90 -21.10
C THR A 317 -26.51 23.76 -20.12
N LEU A 318 -25.51 23.19 -19.45
CA LEU A 318 -25.71 22.14 -18.44
C LEU A 318 -26.48 22.66 -17.23
N ALA A 319 -26.15 23.86 -16.74
CA ALA A 319 -26.85 24.47 -15.61
C ALA A 319 -28.32 24.76 -15.91
N ALA A 320 -28.60 25.29 -17.12
CA ALA A 320 -29.96 25.54 -17.56
C ALA A 320 -30.77 24.25 -17.75
N LEU A 321 -30.11 23.19 -18.28
CA LEU A 321 -30.72 21.86 -18.43
C LEU A 321 -31.06 21.24 -17.09
N GLU A 322 -30.16 21.35 -16.10
CA GLU A 322 -30.40 20.89 -14.73
C GLU A 322 -31.62 21.57 -14.11
N ALA A 323 -31.71 22.91 -14.24
CA ALA A 323 -32.83 23.67 -13.69
C ALA A 323 -34.18 23.22 -14.31
N ASP A 324 -34.23 23.03 -15.62
CA ASP A 324 -35.44 22.59 -16.31
C ASP A 324 -35.83 21.15 -15.97
N LEU A 325 -34.84 20.23 -15.84
CA LEU A 325 -35.09 18.85 -15.44
C LEU A 325 -35.59 18.76 -14.00
N VAL A 326 -34.97 19.53 -13.09
CA VAL A 326 -35.40 19.60 -11.70
C VAL A 326 -36.81 20.13 -11.54
N ALA A 327 -37.22 21.08 -12.38
CA ALA A 327 -38.59 21.59 -12.39
C ALA A 327 -39.66 20.53 -12.76
N LEU A 328 -39.27 19.42 -13.37
CA LEU A 328 -40.16 18.29 -13.66
C LEU A 328 -40.51 17.44 -12.42
N LYS A 329 -39.89 17.69 -11.28
CA LYS A 329 -40.11 16.94 -10.03
C LYS A 329 -41.43 17.25 -9.32
N GLY A 330 -42.22 18.21 -9.89
CA GLY A 330 -43.52 18.61 -9.38
C GLY A 330 -44.71 17.80 -9.92
#